data_cc93706837e88073f8c35578d357eefa
#
_entry.id   cc93706837e88073f8c35578d357eefa
#
_cell.length_a   1.000
_cell.length_b   1.000
_cell.length_c   1.000
_cell.angle_alpha   90.00
_cell.angle_beta   90.00
_cell.angle_gamma   90.00
#
_symmetry.space_group_name_H-M   'P 1'
#
loop_
_entity.id
_entity.type
_entity.pdbx_description
1 polymer ?
#
loop_
_entity_poly.entity_id
_entity_poly.type
_entity_poly.pdbx_seq_one_letter_code
_entity_poly.pdbx_strand_id
1 'polypeptide(L)'
;MAQADRTASEKLGIPAAVLMERAAMAVRDEVYAILGTGRPAAAADSLTAGETCAAGAGAESGRTGDCRENTGTGSGRAFRAAFVCGKGNNGADGACAARLLLEDSTAGGCGHRQVLVRVFTMAPPKEGTPLRAQLHTLHAYGCREEPFSQEALDAFAPDLIVDALFGTGLSRDLEGDALSAVQGMNRVREQGGAAVLAVDIPSGVSSSDGRILGECVRADETVTFAFYKRGHFLYPGCRACGKVVCRPIGITKKALQAKPEMFTYLPQEDPPERILPERDPAGNKGTNGKVLVIAGSLNVAGACVMAAGAAYRTGAGMVKVLTVRENREILQETLPEALLDTYSGSSAQSAREALQKNLGWAGYALAGPGLSKSEAAKEIVTELLLEAPSKLKGLVLDADAIRLIAENDLYALLRACAESIPVILTPHMAECAALLRIETGELKEDPATWLKNFAKLHHCTILCKDARSTVVSYDERKVYLNTSGTNALSKAGSGDVLAGMVTALLAQGMRAFDAAAAGAYLHGLAGVKAAGLSGDARSVMARDLLRVLEGLPEEFAARS
;
A
#
# COMPACT_ATOMS: atom_id res chain seq x y z
N MET A 1 5.28 -17.75 -3.86
CA MET A 1 4.17 -18.56 -4.45
C MET A 1 4.64 -19.95 -4.87
N ALA A 2 5.55 -20.14 -5.84
CA ALA A 2 5.95 -21.47 -6.32
C ALA A 2 6.34 -22.49 -5.22
N GLN A 3 6.88 -22.03 -4.10
CA GLN A 3 7.16 -22.88 -2.94
C GLN A 3 5.89 -23.21 -2.15
N ALA A 4 4.95 -22.27 -2.03
CA ALA A 4 3.67 -22.49 -1.37
C ALA A 4 2.80 -23.47 -2.17
N ASP A 5 2.80 -23.35 -3.50
CA ASP A 5 2.10 -24.28 -4.41
C ASP A 5 2.65 -25.72 -4.26
N ARG A 6 3.97 -25.86 -4.28
CA ARG A 6 4.63 -27.17 -4.05
C ARG A 6 4.31 -27.73 -2.66
N THR A 7 4.39 -26.89 -1.61
CA THR A 7 4.07 -27.33 -0.25
C THR A 7 2.60 -27.74 -0.13
N ALA A 8 1.67 -27.01 -0.76
CA ALA A 8 0.28 -27.38 -0.78
C ALA A 8 0.05 -28.73 -1.45
N SER A 9 0.72 -29.01 -2.56
CA SER A 9 0.59 -30.29 -3.27
C SER A 9 1.33 -31.44 -2.59
N GLU A 10 2.61 -31.24 -2.20
CA GLU A 10 3.46 -32.32 -1.70
C GLU A 10 3.26 -32.61 -0.21
N LYS A 11 3.03 -31.58 0.63
CA LYS A 11 2.90 -31.77 2.08
C LYS A 11 1.46 -31.75 2.59
N LEU A 12 0.58 -30.95 1.97
CA LEU A 12 -0.83 -30.89 2.37
C LEU A 12 -1.70 -31.82 1.53
N GLY A 13 -1.16 -32.47 0.50
CA GLY A 13 -1.86 -33.44 -0.33
C GLY A 13 -2.96 -32.86 -1.23
N ILE A 14 -2.92 -31.56 -1.53
CA ILE A 14 -3.91 -30.92 -2.42
C ILE A 14 -3.41 -31.06 -3.87
N PRO A 15 -4.08 -31.83 -4.74
CA PRO A 15 -3.65 -32.01 -6.13
C PRO A 15 -3.55 -30.67 -6.87
N ALA A 16 -2.53 -30.49 -7.71
CA ALA A 16 -2.35 -29.27 -8.49
C ALA A 16 -3.57 -28.95 -9.39
N ALA A 17 -4.23 -29.98 -9.90
CA ALA A 17 -5.47 -29.82 -10.69
C ALA A 17 -6.59 -29.17 -9.87
N VAL A 18 -6.70 -29.48 -8.57
CA VAL A 18 -7.70 -28.85 -7.68
C VAL A 18 -7.39 -27.39 -7.43
N LEU A 19 -6.09 -27.05 -7.27
CA LEU A 19 -5.68 -25.64 -7.12
C LEU A 19 -5.97 -24.84 -8.40
N MET A 20 -5.69 -25.43 -9.56
CA MET A 20 -5.98 -24.85 -10.87
C MET A 20 -7.47 -24.65 -11.10
N GLU A 21 -8.30 -25.62 -10.78
CA GLU A 21 -9.75 -25.52 -10.91
C GLU A 21 -10.31 -24.38 -10.04
N ARG A 22 -9.82 -24.25 -8.79
CA ARG A 22 -10.21 -23.15 -7.90
C ARG A 22 -9.73 -21.79 -8.40
N ALA A 23 -8.54 -21.71 -8.97
CA ALA A 23 -8.04 -20.49 -9.60
C ALA A 23 -8.92 -20.10 -10.80
N ALA A 24 -9.24 -21.05 -11.64
CA ALA A 24 -10.12 -20.85 -12.79
C ALA A 24 -11.55 -20.43 -12.39
N MET A 25 -12.10 -21.00 -11.32
CA MET A 25 -13.40 -20.56 -10.77
C MET A 25 -13.32 -19.09 -10.32
N ALA A 26 -12.24 -18.68 -9.67
CA ALA A 26 -12.06 -17.30 -9.28
C ALA A 26 -11.96 -16.34 -10.48
N VAL A 27 -11.28 -16.74 -11.56
CA VAL A 27 -11.24 -15.96 -12.81
C VAL A 27 -12.63 -15.87 -13.44
N ARG A 28 -13.36 -16.99 -13.54
CA ARG A 28 -14.74 -17.03 -14.05
C ARG A 28 -15.65 -16.07 -13.27
N ASP A 29 -15.59 -16.09 -11.96
CA ASP A 29 -16.43 -15.27 -11.09
C ASP A 29 -16.15 -13.78 -11.30
N GLU A 30 -14.87 -13.39 -11.50
CA GLU A 30 -14.53 -12.00 -11.85
C GLU A 30 -14.99 -11.62 -13.26
N VAL A 31 -14.97 -12.55 -14.23
CA VAL A 31 -15.56 -12.31 -15.56
C VAL A 31 -17.05 -12.00 -15.41
N TYR A 32 -17.80 -12.76 -14.60
CA TYR A 32 -19.20 -12.47 -14.33
C TYR A 32 -19.43 -11.17 -13.57
N ALA A 33 -18.57 -10.82 -12.63
CA ALA A 33 -18.63 -9.54 -11.93
C ALA A 33 -18.47 -8.36 -12.91
N ILE A 34 -17.51 -8.43 -13.84
CA ILE A 34 -17.32 -7.42 -14.90
C ILE A 34 -18.54 -7.35 -15.83
N LEU A 35 -19.15 -8.48 -16.15
CA LEU A 35 -20.37 -8.55 -16.95
C LEU A 35 -21.58 -7.92 -16.27
N GLY A 36 -21.74 -8.13 -14.95
CA GLY A 36 -22.89 -7.70 -14.16
C GLY A 36 -22.89 -6.20 -13.85
N THR A 37 -21.73 -5.58 -13.75
CA THR A 37 -21.60 -4.14 -13.44
C THR A 37 -21.81 -3.23 -14.65
N GLY A 38 -21.95 -3.82 -15.86
CA GLY A 38 -21.81 -3.01 -17.08
C GLY A 38 -20.41 -2.40 -17.09
N ARG A 39 -19.76 -2.37 -18.25
CA ARG A 39 -18.40 -1.87 -18.48
C ARG A 39 -17.95 -0.87 -17.40
N PRO A 40 -16.82 -1.08 -16.70
CA PRO A 40 -16.19 0.03 -16.05
C PRO A 40 -15.93 1.08 -17.14
N ALA A 41 -16.52 2.26 -17.01
CA ALA A 41 -16.24 3.35 -17.91
C ALA A 41 -14.72 3.43 -18.01
N ALA A 42 -14.17 3.51 -19.22
CA ALA A 42 -12.76 3.79 -19.40
C ALA A 42 -12.47 5.01 -18.53
N ALA A 43 -11.84 4.76 -17.40
CA ALA A 43 -11.49 5.81 -16.46
C ALA A 43 -10.44 6.64 -17.18
N ALA A 44 -10.89 7.78 -17.68
CA ALA A 44 -9.99 8.81 -18.15
C ALA A 44 -9.00 9.09 -17.01
N ASP A 45 -7.75 8.81 -17.25
CA ASP A 45 -6.52 9.31 -16.60
C ASP A 45 -6.56 9.81 -15.14
N SER A 46 -7.25 9.14 -14.21
CA SER A 46 -7.19 9.48 -12.79
C SER A 46 -7.28 8.26 -11.87
N LEU A 47 -6.47 7.23 -12.15
CA LEU A 47 -6.31 6.12 -11.19
C LEU A 47 -5.15 6.43 -10.24
N THR A 48 -5.46 7.18 -9.21
CA THR A 48 -4.72 7.12 -7.96
C THR A 48 -5.08 5.80 -7.28
N ALA A 49 -4.08 5.03 -6.88
CA ALA A 49 -4.22 3.73 -6.22
C ALA A 49 -4.92 3.79 -4.83
N GLY A 50 -5.84 4.72 -4.64
CA GLY A 50 -6.62 4.98 -3.44
C GLY A 50 -8.13 4.85 -3.59
N GLU A 51 -8.66 4.79 -4.81
CA GLU A 51 -10.11 4.83 -5.02
C GLU A 51 -10.81 3.46 -5.17
N THR A 52 -10.10 2.35 -5.06
CA THR A 52 -10.67 1.02 -5.35
C THR A 52 -11.34 0.33 -4.16
N CYS A 53 -11.69 1.03 -3.08
CA CYS A 53 -12.25 0.38 -1.90
C CYS A 53 -13.54 1.02 -1.36
N ALA A 54 -14.42 1.53 -2.22
CA ALA A 54 -15.71 2.05 -1.76
C ALA A 54 -16.86 1.71 -2.73
N ALA A 55 -17.10 0.43 -3.00
CA ALA A 55 -18.40 0.00 -3.53
C ALA A 55 -18.60 -1.51 -3.30
N GLY A 56 -19.51 -1.86 -2.41
CA GLY A 56 -20.06 -3.21 -2.38
C GLY A 56 -20.27 -3.86 -1.03
N ALA A 57 -21.06 -3.26 -0.17
CA ALA A 57 -21.87 -4.02 0.79
C ALA A 57 -23.22 -3.30 0.90
N GLY A 58 -24.14 -3.67 0.01
CA GLY A 58 -25.55 -3.28 0.06
C GLY A 58 -26.29 -4.16 1.04
N ALA A 59 -26.97 -3.53 1.98
CA ALA A 59 -27.78 -4.10 3.02
C ALA A 59 -28.86 -5.04 2.50
N GLU A 60 -28.98 -6.23 3.08
CA GLU A 60 -30.21 -6.99 3.10
C GLU A 60 -31.21 -6.33 4.04
N SER A 61 -32.22 -5.68 3.49
CA SER A 61 -33.46 -5.39 4.21
C SER A 61 -34.59 -6.16 3.53
N GLY A 62 -35.16 -7.10 4.26
CA GLY A 62 -36.28 -7.91 3.82
C GLY A 62 -37.48 -7.08 3.33
N ARG A 63 -37.93 -7.39 2.15
CA ARG A 63 -39.31 -7.19 1.69
C ARG A 63 -39.72 -8.38 0.81
N THR A 64 -40.61 -9.19 1.32
CA THR A 64 -41.45 -10.10 0.55
C THR A 64 -42.33 -9.26 -0.38
N GLY A 65 -42.16 -9.43 -1.67
CA GLY A 65 -43.00 -8.76 -2.65
C GLY A 65 -42.77 -9.30 -4.04
N ASP A 66 -43.79 -10.07 -4.50
CA ASP A 66 -44.18 -10.35 -5.86
C ASP A 66 -43.13 -10.48 -6.97
N CYS A 67 -42.89 -11.71 -7.38
CA CYS A 67 -42.29 -12.04 -8.67
C CYS A 67 -43.20 -11.53 -9.81
N ARG A 68 -43.00 -10.30 -10.27
CA ARG A 68 -43.48 -9.89 -11.57
C ARG A 68 -42.45 -10.32 -12.62
N GLU A 69 -42.87 -11.24 -13.49
CA GLU A 69 -42.16 -11.59 -14.72
C GLU A 69 -41.83 -10.34 -15.52
N ASN A 70 -40.55 -9.94 -15.48
CA ASN A 70 -40.04 -8.93 -16.39
C ASN A 70 -39.53 -9.64 -17.65
N THR A 71 -40.46 -9.99 -18.55
CA THR A 71 -40.17 -10.46 -19.92
C THR A 71 -39.63 -9.28 -20.75
N GLY A 72 -38.46 -8.79 -20.40
CA GLY A 72 -37.68 -7.86 -21.21
C GLY A 72 -36.79 -8.65 -22.15
N THR A 73 -37.25 -9.00 -23.33
CA THR A 73 -36.45 -9.46 -24.47
C THR A 73 -35.57 -8.33 -24.96
N GLY A 74 -34.49 -8.05 -24.24
CA GLY A 74 -33.38 -7.23 -24.73
C GLY A 74 -32.56 -8.10 -25.69
N SER A 75 -32.62 -7.84 -26.97
CA SER A 75 -31.70 -8.36 -28.00
C SER A 75 -30.30 -7.76 -27.80
N GLY A 76 -29.67 -8.09 -26.69
CA GLY A 76 -28.30 -7.68 -26.40
C GLY A 76 -27.34 -8.62 -27.13
N ARG A 77 -26.41 -8.04 -27.90
CA ARG A 77 -25.24 -8.73 -28.45
C ARG A 77 -24.59 -9.60 -27.37
N ALA A 78 -24.26 -10.86 -27.71
CA ALA A 78 -23.49 -11.74 -26.82
C ALA A 78 -22.17 -11.08 -26.40
N PHE A 79 -21.79 -11.25 -25.13
CA PHE A 79 -20.54 -10.73 -24.60
C PHE A 79 -19.35 -11.57 -25.09
N ARG A 80 -18.30 -10.92 -25.55
CA ARG A 80 -17.14 -11.56 -26.18
C ARG A 80 -15.94 -11.52 -25.24
N ALA A 81 -15.48 -12.67 -24.78
CA ALA A 81 -14.31 -12.82 -23.94
C ALA A 81 -13.16 -13.50 -24.70
N ALA A 82 -12.04 -12.82 -24.85
CA ALA A 82 -10.82 -13.33 -25.47
C ALA A 82 -9.81 -13.72 -24.38
N PHE A 83 -9.43 -14.99 -24.33
CA PHE A 83 -8.41 -15.50 -23.42
C PHE A 83 -7.07 -15.61 -24.16
N VAL A 84 -6.03 -14.90 -23.68
CA VAL A 84 -4.68 -14.97 -24.24
C VAL A 84 -3.82 -15.80 -23.29
N CYS A 85 -3.56 -17.05 -23.67
CA CYS A 85 -2.97 -18.07 -22.83
C CYS A 85 -1.49 -18.33 -23.15
N GLY A 86 -0.63 -18.22 -22.12
CA GLY A 86 0.77 -18.60 -22.19
C GLY A 86 0.98 -20.11 -22.05
N LYS A 87 2.24 -20.55 -22.17
CA LYS A 87 2.64 -21.98 -22.12
C LYS A 87 2.61 -22.60 -20.70
N GLY A 88 2.54 -21.75 -19.66
CA GLY A 88 2.68 -22.15 -18.25
C GLY A 88 1.34 -22.39 -17.54
N ASN A 89 1.41 -22.48 -16.22
CA ASN A 89 0.24 -22.67 -15.36
C ASN A 89 -0.76 -21.52 -15.50
N ASN A 90 -0.30 -20.27 -15.65
CA ASN A 90 -1.17 -19.12 -15.85
C ASN A 90 -2.07 -19.28 -17.08
N GLY A 91 -1.48 -19.75 -18.21
CA GLY A 91 -2.26 -20.07 -19.41
C GLY A 91 -3.23 -21.23 -19.21
N ALA A 92 -2.86 -22.22 -18.39
CA ALA A 92 -3.75 -23.32 -18.04
C ALA A 92 -4.91 -22.86 -17.15
N ASP A 93 -4.68 -21.94 -16.21
CA ASP A 93 -5.74 -21.32 -15.39
C ASP A 93 -6.73 -20.55 -16.28
N GLY A 94 -6.23 -19.78 -17.27
CA GLY A 94 -7.03 -19.08 -18.26
C GLY A 94 -7.86 -20.01 -19.14
N ALA A 95 -7.25 -21.09 -19.69
CA ALA A 95 -7.95 -22.08 -20.50
C ALA A 95 -9.02 -22.85 -19.69
N CYS A 96 -8.73 -23.15 -18.43
CA CYS A 96 -9.68 -23.74 -17.51
C CYS A 96 -10.87 -22.80 -17.22
N ALA A 97 -10.62 -21.51 -16.99
CA ALA A 97 -11.68 -20.52 -16.79
C ALA A 97 -12.57 -20.36 -18.04
N ALA A 98 -11.95 -20.36 -19.23
CA ALA A 98 -12.68 -20.37 -20.51
C ALA A 98 -13.61 -21.57 -20.63
N ARG A 99 -13.17 -22.77 -20.23
CA ARG A 99 -13.98 -23.98 -20.19
C ARG A 99 -15.17 -23.83 -19.22
N LEU A 100 -14.94 -23.32 -18.01
CA LEU A 100 -15.99 -23.13 -17.01
C LEU A 100 -17.09 -22.18 -17.51
N LEU A 101 -16.75 -21.12 -18.23
CA LEU A 101 -17.74 -20.22 -18.85
C LEU A 101 -18.59 -20.93 -19.92
N LEU A 102 -18.01 -21.85 -20.71
CA LEU A 102 -18.75 -22.64 -21.70
C LEU A 102 -19.62 -23.68 -21.00
N GLU A 103 -19.15 -24.30 -19.93
CA GLU A 103 -19.89 -25.24 -19.10
C GLU A 103 -21.16 -24.59 -18.53
N ASP A 104 -21.02 -23.42 -17.91
CA ASP A 104 -22.15 -22.66 -17.37
C ASP A 104 -23.15 -22.27 -18.46
N SER A 105 -22.69 -21.96 -19.68
CA SER A 105 -23.53 -21.62 -20.81
C SER A 105 -24.35 -22.83 -21.31
N THR A 106 -23.79 -24.05 -21.21
CA THR A 106 -24.46 -25.30 -21.64
C THR A 106 -25.44 -25.87 -20.60
N ALA A 107 -25.17 -25.59 -19.31
CA ALA A 107 -25.98 -26.07 -18.20
C ALA A 107 -27.36 -25.38 -18.07
N GLY A 108 -27.68 -24.40 -18.92
CA GLY A 108 -28.94 -23.68 -18.90
C GLY A 108 -29.20 -22.88 -17.62
N GLY A 109 -28.15 -22.46 -16.95
CA GLY A 109 -28.21 -21.70 -15.71
C GLY A 109 -29.04 -20.43 -15.87
N CYS A 110 -30.13 -20.33 -15.13
CA CYS A 110 -31.04 -19.19 -15.12
C CYS A 110 -30.30 -17.88 -14.84
N GLY A 111 -30.29 -16.96 -15.81
CA GLY A 111 -29.94 -15.55 -15.59
C GLY A 111 -28.57 -15.08 -16.05
N HIS A 112 -27.67 -15.95 -16.53
CA HIS A 112 -26.39 -15.50 -17.05
C HIS A 112 -26.44 -15.09 -18.52
N ARG A 113 -25.90 -13.92 -18.84
CA ARG A 113 -25.77 -13.42 -20.21
C ARG A 113 -24.89 -14.38 -21.02
N GLN A 114 -25.25 -14.69 -22.25
CA GLN A 114 -24.43 -15.55 -23.11
C GLN A 114 -23.04 -14.94 -23.34
N VAL A 115 -22.00 -15.73 -23.05
CA VAL A 115 -20.60 -15.36 -23.26
C VAL A 115 -20.04 -16.13 -24.45
N LEU A 116 -19.56 -15.42 -25.46
CA LEU A 116 -18.78 -16.00 -26.56
C LEU A 116 -17.31 -16.01 -26.17
N VAL A 117 -16.73 -17.19 -26.12
CA VAL A 117 -15.33 -17.39 -25.69
C VAL A 117 -14.45 -17.70 -26.89
N ARG A 118 -13.31 -17.02 -27.01
CA ARG A 118 -12.17 -17.44 -27.85
C ARG A 118 -10.92 -17.58 -27.00
N VAL A 119 -10.11 -18.59 -27.34
CA VAL A 119 -8.85 -18.87 -26.65
C VAL A 119 -7.69 -18.77 -27.64
N PHE A 120 -6.77 -17.88 -27.38
CA PHE A 120 -5.56 -17.67 -28.16
C PHE A 120 -4.37 -18.24 -27.41
N THR A 121 -3.47 -18.96 -28.12
CA THR A 121 -2.24 -19.52 -27.55
C THR A 121 -1.01 -19.01 -28.28
N MET A 122 0.08 -18.79 -27.54
CA MET A 122 1.32 -18.27 -28.10
C MET A 122 2.14 -19.31 -28.89
N ALA A 123 1.86 -20.59 -28.67
CA ALA A 123 2.46 -21.69 -29.42
C ALA A 123 1.65 -22.97 -29.13
N PRO A 124 1.80 -24.00 -29.97
CA PRO A 124 1.18 -25.29 -29.74
C PRO A 124 1.57 -25.83 -28.35
N PRO A 125 0.60 -26.26 -27.54
CA PRO A 125 0.88 -26.79 -26.20
C PRO A 125 1.62 -28.11 -26.28
N LYS A 126 2.63 -28.29 -25.41
CA LYS A 126 3.39 -29.53 -25.34
C LYS A 126 2.58 -30.62 -24.63
N GLU A 127 2.73 -31.87 -25.07
CA GLU A 127 2.14 -33.04 -24.41
C GLU A 127 2.59 -33.11 -22.94
N GLY A 128 1.70 -33.57 -22.07
CA GLY A 128 1.94 -33.70 -20.64
C GLY A 128 1.91 -32.39 -19.85
N THR A 129 1.66 -31.26 -20.49
CA THR A 129 1.53 -29.96 -19.78
C THR A 129 0.10 -29.73 -19.27
N PRO A 130 -0.07 -28.97 -18.15
CA PRO A 130 -1.40 -28.59 -17.66
C PRO A 130 -2.24 -27.85 -18.71
N LEU A 131 -1.63 -26.94 -19.48
CA LEU A 131 -2.33 -26.26 -20.57
C LEU A 131 -2.90 -27.25 -21.59
N ARG A 132 -2.12 -28.25 -22.02
CA ARG A 132 -2.59 -29.26 -22.99
C ARG A 132 -3.80 -30.03 -22.45
N ALA A 133 -3.79 -30.40 -21.17
CA ALA A 133 -4.89 -31.08 -20.52
C ALA A 133 -6.18 -30.21 -20.52
N GLN A 134 -6.04 -28.92 -20.19
CA GLN A 134 -7.19 -28.01 -20.18
C GLN A 134 -7.74 -27.75 -21.58
N LEU A 135 -6.89 -27.60 -22.59
CA LEU A 135 -7.32 -27.42 -23.98
C LEU A 135 -8.01 -28.67 -24.52
N HIS A 136 -7.53 -29.88 -24.14
CA HIS A 136 -8.23 -31.12 -24.49
C HIS A 136 -9.67 -31.14 -23.96
N THR A 137 -9.87 -30.73 -22.70
CA THR A 137 -11.19 -30.63 -22.11
C THR A 137 -12.02 -29.51 -22.78
N LEU A 138 -11.42 -28.37 -23.08
CA LEU A 138 -12.06 -27.24 -23.78
C LEU A 138 -12.63 -27.67 -25.16
N HIS A 139 -11.90 -28.54 -25.89
CA HIS A 139 -12.33 -29.09 -27.16
C HIS A 139 -13.65 -29.89 -27.02
N ALA A 140 -13.83 -30.62 -25.91
CA ALA A 140 -15.07 -31.37 -25.66
C ALA A 140 -16.30 -30.43 -25.50
N TYR A 141 -16.07 -29.16 -25.12
CA TYR A 141 -17.11 -28.13 -25.08
C TYR A 141 -17.25 -27.33 -26.39
N GLY A 142 -16.60 -27.80 -27.46
CA GLY A 142 -16.74 -27.22 -28.81
C GLY A 142 -15.90 -25.99 -29.09
N CYS A 143 -15.04 -25.59 -28.18
CA CYS A 143 -14.11 -24.49 -28.37
C CYS A 143 -12.69 -25.01 -28.67
N ARG A 144 -12.06 -24.50 -29.72
CA ARG A 144 -10.67 -24.81 -30.08
C ARG A 144 -9.82 -23.56 -29.93
N GLU A 145 -8.60 -23.76 -29.47
CA GLU A 145 -7.60 -22.69 -29.41
C GLU A 145 -7.15 -22.29 -30.80
N GLU A 146 -6.83 -21.02 -30.95
CA GLU A 146 -6.22 -20.44 -32.17
C GLU A 146 -4.83 -19.91 -31.84
N PRO A 147 -3.86 -19.96 -32.78
CA PRO A 147 -2.61 -19.22 -32.60
C PRO A 147 -2.91 -17.73 -32.42
N PHE A 148 -2.24 -17.08 -31.47
CA PHE A 148 -2.40 -15.64 -31.30
C PHE A 148 -1.97 -14.91 -32.56
N SER A 149 -2.84 -14.09 -33.11
CA SER A 149 -2.49 -13.05 -34.08
C SER A 149 -3.31 -11.80 -33.78
N GLN A 150 -2.75 -10.65 -34.12
CA GLN A 150 -3.42 -9.38 -33.92
C GLN A 150 -4.72 -9.29 -34.74
N GLU A 151 -4.66 -9.75 -35.97
CA GLU A 151 -5.80 -9.74 -36.89
C GLU A 151 -6.96 -10.58 -36.36
N ALA A 152 -6.65 -11.74 -35.74
CA ALA A 152 -7.67 -12.61 -35.14
C ALA A 152 -8.27 -11.98 -33.89
N LEU A 153 -7.48 -11.30 -33.07
CA LEU A 153 -7.97 -10.59 -31.89
C LEU A 153 -8.85 -9.39 -32.30
N ASP A 154 -8.41 -8.59 -33.26
CA ASP A 154 -9.14 -7.43 -33.79
C ASP A 154 -10.47 -7.87 -34.46
N ALA A 155 -10.44 -8.93 -35.26
CA ALA A 155 -11.63 -9.50 -35.90
C ALA A 155 -12.66 -10.06 -34.90
N PHE A 156 -12.17 -10.58 -33.77
CA PHE A 156 -13.07 -11.01 -32.69
C PHE A 156 -13.74 -9.84 -31.98
N ALA A 157 -13.10 -8.68 -31.95
CA ALA A 157 -13.59 -7.46 -31.29
C ALA A 157 -14.13 -7.77 -29.86
N PRO A 158 -13.26 -8.18 -28.91
CA PRO A 158 -13.67 -8.59 -27.58
C PRO A 158 -14.23 -7.42 -26.76
N ASP A 159 -15.16 -7.73 -25.87
CA ASP A 159 -15.62 -6.84 -24.80
C ASP A 159 -14.71 -6.97 -23.55
N LEU A 160 -14.09 -8.15 -23.40
CA LEU A 160 -13.13 -8.47 -22.34
C LEU A 160 -11.94 -9.25 -22.90
N ILE A 161 -10.76 -8.85 -22.51
CA ILE A 161 -9.52 -9.62 -22.70
C ILE A 161 -9.12 -10.19 -21.35
N VAL A 162 -8.89 -11.51 -21.29
CA VAL A 162 -8.31 -12.19 -20.13
C VAL A 162 -6.82 -12.45 -20.41
N ASP A 163 -5.96 -11.70 -19.76
CA ASP A 163 -4.51 -11.87 -19.82
C ASP A 163 -4.09 -13.05 -18.93
N ALA A 164 -3.87 -14.19 -19.53
CA ALA A 164 -3.32 -15.40 -18.91
C ALA A 164 -1.96 -15.78 -19.53
N LEU A 165 -1.20 -14.80 -20.03
CA LEU A 165 0.03 -15.05 -20.76
C LEU A 165 1.18 -15.43 -19.83
N PHE A 166 1.46 -14.59 -18.80
CA PHE A 166 2.47 -14.86 -17.79
C PHE A 166 1.96 -14.53 -16.38
N GLY A 167 2.31 -15.37 -15.41
CA GLY A 167 2.10 -15.12 -13.98
C GLY A 167 3.42 -14.84 -13.26
N THR A 168 3.55 -15.26 -12.00
CA THR A 168 4.71 -15.01 -11.14
C THR A 168 6.04 -15.58 -11.63
N GLY A 169 6.06 -16.39 -12.69
CA GLY A 169 7.26 -17.03 -13.22
C GLY A 169 8.08 -16.19 -14.21
N LEU A 170 7.63 -15.00 -14.57
CA LEU A 170 8.36 -14.12 -15.49
C LEU A 170 9.57 -13.48 -14.78
N SER A 171 10.77 -13.62 -15.37
CA SER A 171 12.02 -13.11 -14.78
C SER A 171 12.93 -12.38 -15.76
N ARG A 172 12.49 -12.20 -17.02
CA ARG A 172 13.25 -11.53 -18.07
C ARG A 172 12.31 -10.63 -18.87
N ASP A 173 12.88 -9.68 -19.57
CA ASP A 173 12.12 -8.78 -20.43
C ASP A 173 11.35 -9.55 -21.50
N LEU A 174 10.18 -9.02 -21.86
CA LEU A 174 9.35 -9.56 -22.94
C LEU A 174 9.95 -9.21 -24.28
N GLU A 175 10.04 -10.21 -25.16
CA GLU A 175 10.56 -10.09 -26.51
C GLU A 175 9.69 -10.87 -27.50
N GLY A 176 9.84 -10.57 -28.79
CA GLY A 176 9.21 -11.30 -29.90
C GLY A 176 7.68 -11.37 -29.78
N ASP A 177 7.13 -12.56 -30.01
CA ASP A 177 5.67 -12.78 -30.03
C ASP A 177 4.98 -12.39 -28.71
N ALA A 178 5.65 -12.59 -27.58
CA ALA A 178 5.11 -12.24 -26.28
C ALA A 178 4.97 -10.72 -26.11
N LEU A 179 5.97 -9.95 -26.54
CA LEU A 179 5.91 -8.50 -26.57
C LEU A 179 4.80 -8.02 -27.51
N SER A 180 4.71 -8.60 -28.71
CA SER A 180 3.66 -8.28 -29.68
C SER A 180 2.26 -8.55 -29.16
N ALA A 181 2.07 -9.65 -28.41
CA ALA A 181 0.78 -9.97 -27.79
C ALA A 181 0.39 -8.95 -26.71
N VAL A 182 1.33 -8.54 -25.85
CA VAL A 182 1.08 -7.51 -24.83
C VAL A 182 0.72 -6.18 -25.47
N GLN A 183 1.46 -5.74 -26.47
CA GLN A 183 1.17 -4.51 -27.24
C GLN A 183 -0.20 -4.60 -27.91
N GLY A 184 -0.54 -5.77 -28.45
CA GLY A 184 -1.82 -6.01 -29.10
C GLY A 184 -3.00 -5.91 -28.15
N MET A 185 -2.91 -6.53 -26.99
CA MET A 185 -3.94 -6.43 -25.93
C MET A 185 -4.13 -4.98 -25.47
N ASN A 186 -3.04 -4.25 -25.21
CA ASN A 186 -3.10 -2.84 -24.83
C ASN A 186 -3.73 -1.98 -25.93
N ARG A 187 -3.41 -2.23 -27.20
CA ARG A 187 -4.00 -1.52 -28.33
C ARG A 187 -5.51 -1.75 -28.43
N VAL A 188 -5.98 -2.98 -28.29
CA VAL A 188 -7.43 -3.28 -28.33
C VAL A 188 -8.15 -2.61 -27.17
N ARG A 189 -7.53 -2.59 -25.97
CA ARG A 189 -8.05 -1.87 -24.82
C ARG A 189 -8.22 -0.38 -25.10
N GLU A 190 -7.18 0.27 -25.65
CA GLU A 190 -7.15 1.71 -25.88
C GLU A 190 -8.09 2.16 -27.02
N GLN A 191 -8.14 1.40 -28.11
CA GLN A 191 -8.91 1.74 -29.31
C GLN A 191 -10.33 1.16 -29.30
N GLY A 192 -10.50 -0.07 -28.84
CA GLY A 192 -11.77 -0.78 -28.85
C GLY A 192 -12.55 -0.67 -27.55
N GLY A 193 -11.92 -0.21 -26.46
CA GLY A 193 -12.51 -0.10 -25.14
C GLY A 193 -12.89 -1.45 -24.54
N ALA A 194 -12.19 -2.53 -24.88
CA ALA A 194 -12.29 -3.80 -24.17
C ALA A 194 -11.76 -3.64 -22.76
N ALA A 195 -12.43 -4.23 -21.76
CA ALA A 195 -11.88 -4.37 -20.42
C ALA A 195 -10.74 -5.42 -20.45
N VAL A 196 -9.79 -5.30 -19.52
CA VAL A 196 -8.70 -6.27 -19.38
C VAL A 196 -8.66 -6.82 -17.95
N LEU A 197 -8.83 -8.14 -17.82
CA LEU A 197 -8.68 -8.90 -16.58
C LEU A 197 -7.35 -9.67 -16.62
N ALA A 198 -6.42 -9.36 -15.71
CA ALA A 198 -5.19 -10.11 -15.60
C ALA A 198 -5.32 -11.28 -14.62
N VAL A 199 -4.81 -12.45 -15.03
CA VAL A 199 -4.74 -13.66 -14.20
C VAL A 199 -3.44 -13.64 -13.42
N ASP A 200 -3.54 -13.65 -12.11
CA ASP A 200 -2.48 -13.65 -11.10
C ASP A 200 -1.67 -12.34 -11.03
N ILE A 201 -1.11 -11.86 -12.11
CA ILE A 201 -0.42 -10.57 -12.24
C ILE A 201 -0.39 -10.16 -13.72
N PRO A 202 -0.50 -8.87 -14.08
CA PRO A 202 -0.42 -8.46 -15.47
C PRO A 202 0.88 -8.92 -16.12
N SER A 203 0.77 -9.51 -17.30
CA SER A 203 1.94 -10.01 -18.03
C SER A 203 2.92 -8.88 -18.32
N GLY A 204 4.20 -9.09 -17.97
CA GLY A 204 5.24 -8.08 -18.05
C GLY A 204 5.53 -7.36 -16.71
N VAL A 205 4.71 -7.54 -15.67
CA VAL A 205 4.98 -7.02 -14.33
C VAL A 205 5.74 -8.06 -13.51
N SER A 206 6.87 -7.68 -12.94
CA SER A 206 7.61 -8.52 -12.00
C SER A 206 6.86 -8.69 -10.68
N SER A 207 6.56 -9.92 -10.30
CA SER A 207 5.83 -10.23 -9.06
C SER A 207 6.63 -9.93 -7.78
N SER A 208 7.95 -9.83 -7.87
CA SER A 208 8.85 -9.66 -6.71
C SER A 208 9.13 -8.20 -6.37
N ASP A 209 9.24 -7.32 -7.36
CA ASP A 209 9.70 -5.93 -7.19
C ASP A 209 8.88 -4.89 -7.96
N GLY A 210 7.89 -5.31 -8.76
CA GLY A 210 7.01 -4.40 -9.50
C GLY A 210 7.66 -3.74 -10.71
N ARG A 211 8.86 -4.15 -11.12
CA ARG A 211 9.48 -3.65 -12.37
C ARG A 211 8.67 -4.08 -13.58
N ILE A 212 8.67 -3.24 -14.61
CA ILE A 212 8.16 -3.59 -15.93
C ILE A 212 9.29 -4.28 -16.70
N LEU A 213 9.02 -5.48 -17.17
CA LEU A 213 9.97 -6.32 -17.89
C LEU A 213 9.78 -6.12 -19.40
N GLY A 214 10.35 -5.04 -19.92
CA GLY A 214 10.20 -4.59 -21.29
C GLY A 214 8.89 -3.80 -21.49
N GLU A 215 7.77 -4.47 -21.57
CA GLU A 215 6.41 -3.92 -21.65
C GLU A 215 5.49 -4.71 -20.72
N CYS A 216 4.30 -4.18 -20.40
CA CYS A 216 3.31 -4.92 -19.60
C CYS A 216 1.88 -4.68 -20.08
N VAL A 217 1.02 -5.64 -19.82
CA VAL A 217 -0.43 -5.49 -19.97
C VAL A 217 -0.94 -4.47 -18.95
N ARG A 218 -1.84 -3.57 -19.40
CA ARG A 218 -2.53 -2.59 -18.56
C ARG A 218 -3.90 -3.15 -18.22
N ALA A 219 -4.01 -3.81 -17.08
CA ALA A 219 -5.26 -4.41 -16.63
C ALA A 219 -6.18 -3.36 -15.98
N ASP A 220 -7.48 -3.53 -16.13
CA ASP A 220 -8.50 -2.80 -15.37
C ASP A 220 -8.75 -3.50 -14.03
N GLU A 221 -8.60 -4.83 -14.02
CA GLU A 221 -8.67 -5.65 -12.82
C GLU A 221 -7.67 -6.80 -12.88
N THR A 222 -7.12 -7.19 -11.74
CA THR A 222 -6.24 -8.35 -11.58
C THR A 222 -6.81 -9.29 -10.53
N VAL A 223 -7.09 -10.53 -10.90
CA VAL A 223 -7.46 -11.58 -9.94
C VAL A 223 -6.20 -12.37 -9.57
N THR A 224 -5.80 -12.31 -8.32
CA THR A 224 -4.64 -13.03 -7.80
C THR A 224 -5.06 -14.10 -6.79
N PHE A 225 -4.20 -15.10 -6.57
CA PHE A 225 -4.55 -16.29 -5.82
C PHE A 225 -3.78 -16.42 -4.52
N ALA A 226 -4.49 -16.84 -3.46
CA ALA A 226 -4.01 -17.14 -2.12
C ALA A 226 -3.38 -15.94 -1.37
N PHE A 227 -2.44 -15.24 -1.98
CA PHE A 227 -1.74 -14.10 -1.38
C PHE A 227 -1.43 -13.04 -2.43
N TYR A 228 -1.48 -11.78 -2.04
CA TYR A 228 -0.96 -10.68 -2.85
C TYR A 228 0.54 -10.86 -3.10
N LYS A 229 1.03 -10.39 -4.25
CA LYS A 229 2.46 -10.33 -4.60
C LYS A 229 2.95 -8.89 -4.40
N ARG A 230 4.23 -8.73 -4.11
CA ARG A 230 4.83 -7.39 -3.94
C ARG A 230 4.63 -6.51 -5.19
N GLY A 231 4.71 -7.12 -6.37
CA GLY A 231 4.52 -6.44 -7.66
C GLY A 231 3.15 -5.78 -7.84
N HIS A 232 2.10 -6.25 -7.12
CA HIS A 232 0.79 -5.60 -7.14
C HIS A 232 0.79 -4.21 -6.47
N PHE A 233 1.76 -3.94 -5.61
CA PHE A 233 1.79 -2.72 -4.80
C PHE A 233 2.98 -1.82 -5.11
N LEU A 234 4.06 -2.35 -5.68
CA LEU A 234 5.27 -1.58 -5.95
C LEU A 234 5.22 -0.90 -7.32
N TYR A 235 5.71 0.34 -7.37
CA TYR A 235 5.85 1.08 -8.61
C TYR A 235 7.04 0.56 -9.44
N PRO A 236 6.93 0.62 -10.78
CA PRO A 236 5.81 1.13 -11.60
C PRO A 236 4.67 0.11 -11.84
N GLY A 237 4.87 -1.18 -11.58
CA GLY A 237 3.97 -2.29 -11.92
C GLY A 237 2.57 -2.16 -11.33
N CYS A 238 2.43 -1.61 -10.12
CA CYS A 238 1.11 -1.44 -9.50
C CYS A 238 0.14 -0.58 -10.33
N ARG A 239 0.66 0.32 -11.19
CA ARG A 239 -0.19 1.10 -12.11
C ARG A 239 -0.83 0.25 -13.21
N ALA A 240 -0.21 -0.88 -13.52
CA ALA A 240 -0.70 -1.79 -14.55
C ALA A 240 -1.68 -2.82 -14.02
N CYS A 241 -1.81 -2.96 -12.68
CA CYS A 241 -2.62 -4.00 -12.06
C CYS A 241 -4.12 -3.68 -11.98
N GLY A 242 -4.52 -2.42 -12.13
CA GLY A 242 -5.89 -1.99 -11.89
C GLY A 242 -6.37 -2.34 -10.47
N LYS A 243 -7.64 -2.68 -10.33
CA LYS A 243 -8.19 -3.20 -9.07
C LYS A 243 -7.67 -4.63 -8.84
N VAL A 244 -6.99 -4.87 -7.72
CA VAL A 244 -6.46 -6.21 -7.40
C VAL A 244 -7.37 -6.93 -6.42
N VAL A 245 -7.86 -8.10 -6.82
CA VAL A 245 -8.73 -8.97 -6.01
C VAL A 245 -7.98 -10.25 -5.67
N CYS A 246 -7.83 -10.56 -4.37
CA CYS A 246 -7.18 -11.79 -3.92
C CYS A 246 -8.22 -12.85 -3.58
N ARG A 247 -8.19 -13.99 -4.26
CA ARG A 247 -9.16 -15.09 -4.07
C ARG A 247 -8.50 -16.31 -3.41
N PRO A 248 -9.16 -16.94 -2.42
CA PRO A 248 -8.65 -18.14 -1.79
C PRO A 248 -8.79 -19.34 -2.75
N ILE A 249 -7.71 -20.07 -2.98
CA ILE A 249 -7.70 -21.28 -3.82
C ILE A 249 -7.39 -22.56 -3.04
N GLY A 250 -7.33 -22.48 -1.70
CA GLY A 250 -7.00 -23.62 -0.83
C GLY A 250 -5.55 -23.64 -0.36
N ILE A 251 -4.71 -22.70 -0.80
CA ILE A 251 -3.39 -22.47 -0.25
C ILE A 251 -3.53 -21.55 0.96
N THR A 252 -3.26 -22.08 2.15
CA THR A 252 -3.37 -21.35 3.41
C THR A 252 -1.98 -20.96 3.94
N LYS A 253 -1.96 -20.15 5.01
CA LYS A 253 -0.69 -19.81 5.72
C LYS A 253 0.09 -21.06 6.18
N LYS A 254 -0.56 -22.25 6.30
CA LYS A 254 0.10 -23.53 6.61
C LYS A 254 1.01 -24.01 5.48
N ALA A 255 0.72 -23.64 4.23
CA ALA A 255 1.56 -23.97 3.09
C ALA A 255 2.82 -23.11 3.00
N LEU A 256 2.87 -21.99 3.72
CA LEU A 256 4.05 -21.12 3.77
C LEU A 256 5.06 -21.75 4.75
N GLN A 257 6.20 -22.19 4.24
CA GLN A 257 7.30 -22.73 5.07
C GLN A 257 8.01 -21.63 5.86
N ALA A 258 8.04 -20.42 5.33
CA ALA A 258 8.50 -19.21 6.01
C ALA A 258 7.31 -18.33 6.35
N LYS A 259 7.35 -17.64 7.51
CA LYS A 259 6.38 -16.59 7.81
C LYS A 259 6.52 -15.50 6.75
N PRO A 260 5.41 -14.88 6.28
CA PRO A 260 5.48 -13.74 5.37
C PRO A 260 6.40 -12.68 5.97
N GLU A 261 7.41 -12.27 5.21
CA GLU A 261 8.32 -11.22 5.66
C GLU A 261 7.72 -9.82 5.48
N MET A 262 6.76 -9.67 4.57
CA MET A 262 6.13 -8.40 4.25
C MET A 262 4.61 -8.48 4.38
N PHE A 263 3.99 -7.42 4.91
CA PHE A 263 2.54 -7.28 5.02
C PHE A 263 2.12 -5.83 4.82
N THR A 264 0.84 -5.61 4.58
CA THR A 264 0.19 -4.30 4.49
C THR A 264 -1.13 -4.32 5.25
N TYR A 265 -1.62 -3.17 5.66
CA TYR A 265 -3.00 -3.00 6.11
C TYR A 265 -3.90 -2.73 4.91
N LEU A 266 -5.09 -3.31 4.93
CA LEU A 266 -6.13 -3.13 3.92
C LEU A 266 -7.37 -2.51 4.57
N PRO A 267 -7.95 -1.44 4.02
CA PRO A 267 -9.05 -0.72 4.68
C PRO A 267 -10.28 -1.59 5.01
N GLN A 268 -10.56 -2.63 4.23
CA GLN A 268 -11.69 -3.53 4.48
C GLN A 268 -11.42 -4.55 5.59
N GLU A 269 -10.14 -4.95 5.77
CA GLU A 269 -9.73 -5.96 6.73
C GLU A 269 -9.22 -5.33 8.03
N ASP A 270 -8.60 -4.15 7.91
CA ASP A 270 -7.88 -3.44 8.96
C ASP A 270 -8.42 -2.00 9.11
N PRO A 271 -9.67 -1.80 9.55
CA PRO A 271 -10.20 -0.46 9.76
C PRO A 271 -9.47 0.26 10.90
N PRO A 272 -9.40 1.60 10.89
CA PRO A 272 -8.66 2.40 11.87
C PRO A 272 -8.98 2.05 13.32
N GLU A 273 -10.21 1.69 13.66
CA GLU A 273 -10.65 1.34 15.00
C GLU A 273 -9.94 0.10 15.56
N ARG A 274 -9.51 -0.83 14.69
CA ARG A 274 -8.76 -2.03 15.09
C ARG A 274 -7.27 -1.77 15.23
N ILE A 275 -6.78 -0.69 14.63
CA ILE A 275 -5.35 -0.35 14.57
C ILE A 275 -5.01 0.65 15.67
N LEU A 276 -5.89 1.62 15.91
CA LEU A 276 -5.71 2.62 16.96
C LEU A 276 -5.78 1.97 18.35
N PRO A 277 -4.95 2.43 19.30
CA PRO A 277 -5.02 1.94 20.66
C PRO A 277 -6.38 2.30 21.29
N GLU A 278 -6.96 1.35 22.00
CA GLU A 278 -8.20 1.58 22.76
C GLU A 278 -7.98 2.67 23.81
N ARG A 279 -8.92 3.60 23.90
CA ARG A 279 -8.84 4.71 24.84
C ARG A 279 -9.56 4.36 26.12
N ASP A 280 -8.85 4.40 27.25
CA ASP A 280 -9.47 4.19 28.57
C ASP A 280 -10.49 5.30 28.86
N PRO A 281 -11.79 4.98 29.02
CA PRO A 281 -12.82 5.98 29.39
C PRO A 281 -12.54 6.69 30.70
N ALA A 282 -11.82 6.06 31.65
CA ALA A 282 -11.39 6.65 32.89
C ALA A 282 -10.04 7.37 32.81
N GLY A 283 -9.42 7.38 31.65
CA GLY A 283 -8.12 8.00 31.40
C GLY A 283 -8.16 9.51 31.57
N ASN A 284 -6.99 10.08 31.79
CA ASN A 284 -6.81 11.54 31.89
C ASN A 284 -5.73 12.02 30.90
N LYS A 285 -5.57 13.34 30.78
CA LYS A 285 -4.59 13.93 29.87
C LYS A 285 -3.14 13.42 30.07
N GLY A 286 -2.78 12.98 31.27
CA GLY A 286 -1.44 12.44 31.54
C GLY A 286 -1.27 11.01 31.07
N THR A 287 -2.33 10.18 31.14
CA THR A 287 -2.30 8.76 30.71
C THR A 287 -2.25 8.61 29.19
N ASN A 288 -2.78 9.59 28.44
CA ASN A 288 -2.75 9.60 26.98
C ASN A 288 -1.42 10.15 26.40
N GLY A 289 -0.38 10.30 27.23
CA GLY A 289 0.96 10.66 26.85
C GLY A 289 1.25 12.17 26.87
N LYS A 290 2.47 12.49 27.28
CA LYS A 290 3.05 13.86 27.26
C LYS A 290 4.11 13.91 26.17
N VAL A 291 3.86 14.67 25.12
CA VAL A 291 4.74 14.78 23.95
C VAL A 291 5.44 16.12 23.93
N LEU A 292 6.77 16.11 23.81
CA LEU A 292 7.60 17.30 23.53
C LEU A 292 7.90 17.32 22.03
N VAL A 293 7.44 18.35 21.35
CA VAL A 293 7.74 18.61 19.92
C VAL A 293 8.85 19.65 19.84
N ILE A 294 10.03 19.23 19.39
CA ILE A 294 11.21 20.08 19.22
C ILE A 294 11.33 20.35 17.72
N ALA A 295 10.81 21.48 17.28
CA ALA A 295 10.61 21.77 15.87
C ALA A 295 10.67 23.26 15.56
N GLY A 296 10.81 23.57 14.29
CA GLY A 296 10.81 24.94 13.79
C GLY A 296 12.09 25.72 14.06
N SER A 297 12.37 26.62 13.15
CA SER A 297 13.45 27.59 13.21
C SER A 297 12.95 28.94 12.70
N LEU A 298 13.84 29.92 12.61
CA LEU A 298 13.51 31.22 12.05
C LEU A 298 12.86 31.05 10.66
N ASN A 299 11.67 31.62 10.47
CA ASN A 299 10.83 31.53 9.26
C ASN A 299 10.21 30.15 8.96
N VAL A 300 10.29 29.17 9.88
CA VAL A 300 9.74 27.82 9.70
C VAL A 300 8.82 27.42 10.87
N ALA A 301 7.91 28.30 11.27
CA ALA A 301 6.93 28.05 12.34
C ALA A 301 5.91 26.97 11.98
N GLY A 302 5.58 26.83 10.68
CA GLY A 302 4.58 25.88 10.20
C GLY A 302 4.87 24.43 10.56
N ALA A 303 6.12 24.02 10.59
CA ALA A 303 6.53 22.67 10.99
C ALA A 303 6.10 22.33 12.43
N CYS A 304 6.23 23.29 13.37
CA CYS A 304 5.74 23.13 14.73
C CYS A 304 4.24 22.92 14.79
N VAL A 305 3.49 23.76 14.05
CA VAL A 305 2.04 23.74 14.03
C VAL A 305 1.52 22.41 13.47
N MET A 306 2.10 21.95 12.35
CA MET A 306 1.71 20.68 11.72
C MET A 306 2.02 19.48 12.62
N ALA A 307 3.23 19.39 13.17
CA ALA A 307 3.64 18.28 14.01
C ALA A 307 2.88 18.22 15.34
N ALA A 308 2.75 19.34 16.03
CA ALA A 308 2.05 19.42 17.31
C ALA A 308 0.53 19.25 17.15
N GLY A 309 -0.05 19.84 16.10
CA GLY A 309 -1.46 19.67 15.77
C GLY A 309 -1.79 18.22 15.44
N ALA A 310 -0.95 17.55 14.66
CA ALA A 310 -1.09 16.13 14.34
C ALA A 310 -0.99 15.24 15.59
N ALA A 311 -0.07 15.55 16.50
CA ALA A 311 0.05 14.81 17.75
C ALA A 311 -1.25 14.90 18.58
N TYR A 312 -1.86 16.08 18.69
CA TYR A 312 -3.16 16.23 19.35
C TYR A 312 -4.29 15.48 18.62
N ARG A 313 -4.41 15.64 17.30
CA ARG A 313 -5.47 15.01 16.51
C ARG A 313 -5.36 13.48 16.49
N THR A 314 -4.16 12.94 16.74
CA THR A 314 -3.95 11.49 16.84
C THR A 314 -4.07 10.97 18.28
N GLY A 315 -4.36 11.84 19.27
CA GLY A 315 -4.77 11.43 20.60
C GLY A 315 -3.77 11.67 21.72
N ALA A 316 -2.66 12.37 21.50
CA ALA A 316 -1.77 12.79 22.58
C ALA A 316 -2.51 13.62 23.64
N GLY A 317 -2.33 13.30 24.92
CA GLY A 317 -3.04 13.98 26.00
C GLY A 317 -2.54 15.38 26.31
N MET A 318 -1.25 15.61 26.16
CA MET A 318 -0.61 16.93 26.31
C MET A 318 0.55 17.07 25.33
N VAL A 319 0.63 18.20 24.65
CA VAL A 319 1.74 18.54 23.77
C VAL A 319 2.40 19.82 24.26
N LYS A 320 3.73 19.81 24.33
CA LYS A 320 4.56 21.00 24.54
C LYS A 320 5.45 21.19 23.34
N VAL A 321 5.53 22.42 22.84
CA VAL A 321 6.44 22.77 21.74
C VAL A 321 7.66 23.48 22.30
N LEU A 322 8.86 23.05 21.92
CA LEU A 322 10.12 23.74 22.12
C LEU A 322 10.62 24.24 20.77
N THR A 323 10.72 25.56 20.61
CA THR A 323 11.07 26.20 19.34
C THR A 323 11.88 27.49 19.58
N VAL A 324 12.31 28.12 18.49
CA VAL A 324 12.97 29.43 18.58
C VAL A 324 11.97 30.52 19.04
N ARG A 325 12.49 31.55 19.70
CA ARG A 325 11.69 32.62 20.31
C ARG A 325 10.77 33.34 19.32
N GLU A 326 11.20 33.48 18.10
CA GLU A 326 10.51 34.15 17.00
C GLU A 326 9.20 33.47 16.59
N ASN A 327 9.03 32.20 16.90
CA ASN A 327 7.83 31.43 16.58
C ASN A 327 6.72 31.54 17.67
N ARG A 328 6.99 32.19 18.80
CA ARG A 328 6.09 32.24 19.97
C ARG A 328 4.68 32.73 19.62
N GLU A 329 4.56 33.89 19.02
CA GLU A 329 3.26 34.51 18.72
C GLU A 329 2.45 33.64 17.77
N ILE A 330 3.10 33.16 16.69
CA ILE A 330 2.47 32.31 15.69
C ILE A 330 1.88 31.05 16.32
N LEU A 331 2.61 30.41 17.23
CA LEU A 331 2.14 29.18 17.88
C LEU A 331 1.02 29.42 18.87
N GLN A 332 1.10 30.49 19.67
CA GLN A 332 0.05 30.86 20.62
C GLN A 332 -1.27 31.26 19.94
N GLU A 333 -1.19 31.83 18.73
CA GLU A 333 -2.35 32.16 17.91
C GLU A 333 -2.96 30.92 17.20
N THR A 334 -2.09 30.05 16.63
CA THR A 334 -2.55 28.95 15.76
C THR A 334 -2.82 27.64 16.50
N LEU A 335 -2.20 27.41 17.66
CA LEU A 335 -2.35 26.19 18.48
C LEU A 335 -2.33 26.54 19.98
N PRO A 336 -3.34 27.27 20.49
CA PRO A 336 -3.36 27.74 21.88
C PRO A 336 -3.42 26.62 22.91
N GLU A 337 -3.81 25.41 22.55
CA GLU A 337 -3.83 24.24 23.42
C GLU A 337 -2.44 23.73 23.79
N ALA A 338 -1.42 24.02 22.96
CA ALA A 338 -0.06 23.54 23.19
C ALA A 338 0.66 24.39 24.24
N LEU A 339 1.32 23.71 25.17
CA LEU A 339 2.29 24.37 26.04
C LEU A 339 3.50 24.80 25.19
N LEU A 340 4.11 25.92 25.54
CA LEU A 340 5.20 26.48 24.75
C LEU A 340 6.41 26.86 25.64
N ASP A 341 7.60 26.48 25.19
CA ASP A 341 8.86 27.02 25.68
C ASP A 341 9.76 27.40 24.50
N THR A 342 10.65 28.35 24.71
CA THR A 342 11.44 28.91 23.60
C THR A 342 12.90 29.09 23.99
N TYR A 343 13.78 29.02 22.97
CA TYR A 343 15.21 29.28 23.09
C TYR A 343 15.68 30.31 22.06
N SER A 344 16.92 30.82 22.25
CA SER A 344 17.56 31.68 21.24
C SER A 344 18.17 30.81 20.14
N GLY A 345 17.71 30.95 18.89
CA GLY A 345 18.19 30.19 17.74
C GLY A 345 19.68 30.44 17.41
N SER A 346 20.26 31.53 17.93
CA SER A 346 21.70 31.86 17.76
C SER A 346 22.59 31.38 18.91
N SER A 347 22.06 30.71 19.94
CA SER A 347 22.80 30.26 21.12
C SER A 347 22.63 28.79 21.41
N ALA A 348 23.67 28.00 21.21
CA ALA A 348 23.70 26.58 21.57
C ALA A 348 23.47 26.38 23.08
N GLN A 349 24.01 27.23 23.93
CA GLN A 349 23.81 27.16 25.37
C GLN A 349 22.33 27.38 25.75
N SER A 350 21.66 28.40 25.18
CA SER A 350 20.22 28.62 25.39
C SER A 350 19.38 27.44 24.94
N ALA A 351 19.76 26.82 23.84
CA ALA A 351 19.06 25.64 23.30
C ALA A 351 19.24 24.42 24.24
N ARG A 352 20.43 24.15 24.73
CA ARG A 352 20.72 23.09 25.71
C ARG A 352 19.93 23.28 27.00
N GLU A 353 19.99 24.45 27.61
CA GLU A 353 19.27 24.74 28.86
C GLU A 353 17.77 24.60 28.73
N ALA A 354 17.21 25.09 27.62
CA ALA A 354 15.77 24.92 27.31
C ALA A 354 15.39 23.46 27.09
N LEU A 355 16.22 22.68 26.41
CA LEU A 355 15.99 21.26 26.22
C LEU A 355 15.98 20.50 27.55
N GLN A 356 17.02 20.65 28.37
CA GLN A 356 17.18 19.98 29.67
C GLN A 356 15.99 20.26 30.60
N LYS A 357 15.54 21.52 30.67
CA LYS A 357 14.34 21.93 31.41
C LYS A 357 13.08 21.19 30.97
N ASN A 358 12.92 20.95 29.67
CA ASN A 358 11.69 20.39 29.11
C ASN A 358 11.69 18.85 29.05
N LEU A 359 12.84 18.19 28.99
CA LEU A 359 12.94 16.73 29.00
C LEU A 359 12.34 16.10 30.28
N GLY A 360 12.50 16.74 31.45
CA GLY A 360 11.93 16.25 32.70
C GLY A 360 10.38 16.29 32.77
N TRP A 361 9.75 17.06 31.88
CA TRP A 361 8.29 17.12 31.77
C TRP A 361 7.71 16.07 30.84
N ALA A 362 8.44 15.72 29.76
CA ALA A 362 7.96 14.87 28.68
C ALA A 362 8.08 13.38 29.01
N GLY A 363 7.17 12.58 28.44
CA GLY A 363 7.33 11.13 28.37
C GLY A 363 7.90 10.70 27.02
N TYR A 364 7.61 11.45 25.98
CA TYR A 364 8.01 11.17 24.62
C TYR A 364 8.42 12.45 23.90
N ALA A 365 9.29 12.35 22.91
CA ALA A 365 9.70 13.52 22.13
C ALA A 365 9.68 13.23 20.62
N LEU A 366 9.40 14.29 19.86
CA LEU A 366 9.63 14.41 18.44
C LEU A 366 10.66 15.51 18.24
N ALA A 367 11.73 15.27 17.47
CA ALA A 367 12.68 16.30 17.09
C ALA A 367 12.97 16.27 15.59
N GLY A 368 13.12 17.47 15.01
CA GLY A 368 13.64 17.63 13.68
C GLY A 368 12.81 18.42 12.67
N PRO A 369 11.47 18.37 12.66
CA PRO A 369 10.68 19.11 11.69
C PRO A 369 11.04 20.60 11.66
N GLY A 370 11.64 21.08 10.54
CA GLY A 370 12.03 22.46 10.37
C GLY A 370 13.04 23.02 11.39
N LEU A 371 13.85 22.19 12.02
CA LEU A 371 14.78 22.56 13.10
C LEU A 371 15.99 23.34 12.58
N SER A 372 16.28 23.25 11.28
CA SER A 372 17.48 23.79 10.63
C SER A 372 18.77 23.03 10.96
N LYS A 373 19.90 23.54 10.42
CA LYS A 373 21.25 23.00 10.65
C LYS A 373 22.15 23.97 11.45
N SER A 374 21.54 24.83 12.26
CA SER A 374 22.28 25.76 13.12
C SER A 374 23.04 25.02 14.22
N GLU A 375 24.06 25.68 14.82
CA GLU A 375 24.77 25.11 15.97
C GLU A 375 23.79 24.84 17.15
N ALA A 376 22.78 25.67 17.32
CA ALA A 376 21.74 25.44 18.32
C ALA A 376 20.92 24.15 18.02
N ALA A 377 20.60 23.89 16.75
CA ALA A 377 19.91 22.66 16.34
C ALA A 377 20.80 21.42 16.52
N LYS A 378 22.07 21.51 16.15
CA LYS A 378 23.06 20.45 16.38
C LYS A 378 23.22 20.13 17.87
N GLU A 379 23.31 21.16 18.71
CA GLU A 379 23.38 21.02 20.16
C GLU A 379 22.14 20.31 20.72
N ILE A 380 20.94 20.72 20.27
CA ILE A 380 19.68 20.05 20.66
C ILE A 380 19.70 18.55 20.31
N VAL A 381 20.07 18.19 19.08
CA VAL A 381 20.05 16.79 18.66
C VAL A 381 21.10 15.97 19.43
N THR A 382 22.30 16.52 19.63
CA THR A 382 23.37 15.86 20.38
C THR A 382 22.95 15.63 21.84
N GLU A 383 22.50 16.67 22.52
CA GLU A 383 22.05 16.60 23.91
C GLU A 383 20.83 15.72 24.09
N LEU A 384 19.88 15.78 23.13
CA LEU A 384 18.70 14.91 23.16
C LEU A 384 19.08 13.42 23.10
N LEU A 385 20.01 13.04 22.23
CA LEU A 385 20.48 11.64 22.15
C LEU A 385 21.20 11.19 23.42
N LEU A 386 21.88 12.09 24.12
CA LEU A 386 22.58 11.81 25.38
C LEU A 386 21.60 11.68 26.56
N GLU A 387 20.62 12.58 26.67
CA GLU A 387 19.76 12.70 27.85
C GLU A 387 18.46 11.89 27.75
N ALA A 388 17.95 11.63 26.53
CA ALA A 388 16.70 10.91 26.31
C ALA A 388 16.62 9.55 27.03
N PRO A 389 17.69 8.72 27.07
CA PRO A 389 17.66 7.43 27.76
C PRO A 389 17.23 7.51 29.22
N SER A 390 17.58 8.58 29.90
CA SER A 390 17.29 8.78 31.33
C SER A 390 15.96 9.51 31.60
N LYS A 391 15.36 10.14 30.60
CA LYS A 391 14.23 11.06 30.75
C LYS A 391 12.96 10.63 30.01
N LEU A 392 13.13 10.02 28.83
CA LEU A 392 12.03 9.69 27.93
C LEU A 392 11.73 8.20 27.91
N LYS A 393 10.50 7.87 27.47
CA LYS A 393 10.03 6.51 27.20
C LYS A 393 10.10 6.15 25.71
N GLY A 394 10.35 7.13 24.85
CA GLY A 394 10.49 6.95 23.41
C GLY A 394 10.76 8.25 22.68
N LEU A 395 11.37 8.13 21.50
CA LEU A 395 11.86 9.25 20.70
C LEU A 395 11.54 9.04 19.21
N VAL A 396 11.03 10.08 18.56
CA VAL A 396 10.88 10.12 17.09
C VAL A 396 11.79 11.22 16.53
N LEU A 397 12.53 10.88 15.47
CA LEU A 397 13.46 11.79 14.80
C LEU A 397 13.06 11.90 13.33
N ASP A 398 12.90 13.12 12.84
CA ASP A 398 12.50 13.41 11.46
C ASP A 398 13.37 14.51 10.85
N ALA A 399 13.34 14.64 9.54
CA ALA A 399 13.88 15.76 8.78
C ALA A 399 15.30 16.20 9.22
N ASP A 400 15.45 17.45 9.70
CA ASP A 400 16.76 18.01 10.05
C ASP A 400 17.48 17.27 11.18
N ALA A 401 16.76 16.61 12.11
CA ALA A 401 17.43 15.78 13.13
C ALA A 401 18.14 14.58 12.49
N ILE A 402 17.52 13.94 11.50
CA ILE A 402 18.12 12.82 10.76
C ILE A 402 19.35 13.30 9.98
N ARG A 403 19.25 14.45 9.33
CA ARG A 403 20.38 15.06 8.60
C ARG A 403 21.54 15.41 9.53
N LEU A 404 21.26 16.00 10.68
CA LEU A 404 22.28 16.34 11.66
C LEU A 404 23.00 15.11 12.20
N ILE A 405 22.30 13.98 12.39
CA ILE A 405 22.90 12.70 12.76
C ILE A 405 23.89 12.23 11.68
N ALA A 406 23.47 12.26 10.41
CA ALA A 406 24.30 11.81 9.30
C ALA A 406 25.52 12.72 9.05
N GLU A 407 25.30 14.03 9.04
CA GLU A 407 26.34 15.03 8.74
C GLU A 407 27.38 15.20 9.86
N ASN A 408 26.99 14.95 11.12
CA ASN A 408 27.90 15.09 12.28
C ASN A 408 28.33 13.74 12.88
N ASP A 409 28.09 12.63 12.19
CA ASP A 409 28.52 11.29 12.59
C ASP A 409 28.02 10.87 14.01
N LEU A 410 26.76 11.24 14.34
CA LEU A 410 26.18 10.96 15.66
C LEU A 410 25.63 9.53 15.80
N TYR A 411 26.05 8.59 14.95
CA TYR A 411 25.52 7.22 14.93
C TYR A 411 25.76 6.43 16.22
N ALA A 412 26.89 6.67 16.89
CA ALA A 412 27.18 6.02 18.17
C ALA A 412 26.20 6.48 19.27
N LEU A 413 25.86 7.77 19.29
CA LEU A 413 24.87 8.33 20.22
C LEU A 413 23.46 7.83 19.88
N LEU A 414 23.09 7.79 18.60
CA LEU A 414 21.82 7.23 18.15
C LEU A 414 21.66 5.78 18.63
N ARG A 415 22.68 4.96 18.44
CA ARG A 415 22.68 3.56 18.87
C ARG A 415 22.55 3.44 20.38
N ALA A 416 23.34 4.15 21.15
CA ALA A 416 23.30 4.12 22.62
C ALA A 416 21.91 4.54 23.15
N CYS A 417 21.31 5.57 22.55
CA CYS A 417 19.97 6.01 22.86
C CYS A 417 18.94 4.91 22.54
N ALA A 418 19.01 4.32 21.33
CA ALA A 418 18.06 3.33 20.85
C ALA A 418 18.19 1.96 21.56
N GLU A 419 19.35 1.63 22.12
CA GLU A 419 19.51 0.45 23.01
C GLU A 419 18.79 0.62 24.36
N SER A 420 18.48 1.84 24.73
CA SER A 420 17.86 2.17 26.02
C SER A 420 16.36 2.46 25.95
N ILE A 421 15.92 3.14 24.88
CA ILE A 421 14.51 3.50 24.65
C ILE A 421 14.13 3.28 23.19
N PRO A 422 12.83 3.06 22.86
CA PRO A 422 12.37 3.00 21.47
C PRO A 422 12.67 4.29 20.71
N VAL A 423 13.40 4.18 19.60
CA VAL A 423 13.69 5.29 18.67
C VAL A 423 13.11 4.97 17.30
N ILE A 424 12.34 5.91 16.75
CA ILE A 424 11.77 5.84 15.40
C ILE A 424 12.38 6.93 14.54
N LEU A 425 12.89 6.56 13.38
CA LEU A 425 13.36 7.49 12.35
C LEU A 425 12.33 7.53 11.23
N THR A 426 12.00 8.74 10.71
CA THR A 426 11.02 8.91 9.64
C THR A 426 11.60 9.60 8.39
N PRO A 427 12.73 9.11 7.81
CA PRO A 427 13.37 9.73 6.67
C PRO A 427 12.54 9.60 5.38
N HIS A 428 12.60 10.59 4.49
CA HIS A 428 12.28 10.37 3.08
C HIS A 428 13.45 9.69 2.35
N MET A 429 13.24 9.21 1.11
CA MET A 429 14.24 8.41 0.39
C MET A 429 15.63 9.05 0.32
N ALA A 430 15.72 10.35 0.07
CA ALA A 430 17.03 11.02 0.00
C ALA A 430 17.69 11.19 1.39
N GLU A 431 16.92 11.49 2.43
CA GLU A 431 17.41 11.50 3.82
C GLU A 431 17.85 10.10 4.25
N CYS A 432 17.11 9.09 3.84
CA CYS A 432 17.45 7.70 4.13
C CYS A 432 18.74 7.28 3.44
N ALA A 433 18.93 7.60 2.15
CA ALA A 433 20.15 7.32 1.42
C ALA A 433 21.37 8.01 2.05
N ALA A 434 21.21 9.28 2.45
CA ALA A 434 22.26 10.01 3.18
C ALA A 434 22.60 9.36 4.54
N LEU A 435 21.57 8.95 5.30
CA LEU A 435 21.74 8.26 6.59
C LEU A 435 22.47 6.92 6.42
N LEU A 436 22.14 6.18 5.36
CA LEU A 436 22.76 4.89 5.02
C LEU A 436 24.11 5.03 4.31
N ARG A 437 24.48 6.24 3.89
CA ARG A 437 25.71 6.54 3.11
C ARG A 437 25.78 5.78 1.79
N ILE A 438 24.65 5.69 1.08
CA ILE A 438 24.52 5.06 -0.23
C ILE A 438 23.80 6.00 -1.22
N GLU A 439 23.84 5.65 -2.50
CA GLU A 439 23.08 6.38 -3.51
C GLU A 439 21.58 6.07 -3.44
N THR A 440 20.73 7.06 -3.73
CA THR A 440 19.26 6.87 -3.72
C THR A 440 18.80 5.80 -4.71
N GLY A 441 19.52 5.63 -5.83
CA GLY A 441 19.26 4.57 -6.81
C GLY A 441 19.43 3.18 -6.21
N GLU A 442 20.52 2.96 -5.51
CA GLU A 442 20.85 1.71 -4.84
C GLU A 442 19.83 1.36 -3.75
N LEU A 443 19.41 2.35 -2.96
CA LEU A 443 18.36 2.15 -1.96
C LEU A 443 17.03 1.70 -2.61
N LYS A 444 16.68 2.24 -3.78
CA LYS A 444 15.43 1.90 -4.48
C LYS A 444 15.39 0.47 -5.02
N GLU A 445 16.53 -0.16 -5.25
CA GLU A 445 16.59 -1.55 -5.74
C GLU A 445 16.08 -2.55 -4.70
N ASP A 446 16.49 -2.42 -3.43
CA ASP A 446 16.02 -3.25 -2.31
C ASP A 446 15.96 -2.48 -0.99
N PRO A 447 14.95 -1.59 -0.83
CA PRO A 447 14.82 -0.76 0.37
C PRO A 447 14.74 -1.60 1.64
N ALA A 448 14.02 -2.73 1.59
CA ALA A 448 13.78 -3.55 2.78
C ALA A 448 15.06 -4.12 3.38
N THR A 449 16.00 -4.58 2.56
CA THR A 449 17.28 -5.13 3.02
C THR A 449 18.17 -4.04 3.61
N TRP A 450 18.32 -2.90 2.93
CA TRP A 450 19.12 -1.79 3.42
C TRP A 450 18.60 -1.26 4.75
N LEU A 451 17.31 -1.01 4.83
CA LEU A 451 16.65 -0.51 6.04
C LEU A 451 16.76 -1.50 7.21
N LYS A 452 16.57 -2.80 6.97
CA LYS A 452 16.71 -3.85 8.01
C LYS A 452 18.14 -3.91 8.57
N ASN A 453 19.14 -3.81 7.71
CA ASN A 453 20.53 -3.85 8.14
C ASN A 453 20.85 -2.65 9.04
N PHE A 454 20.45 -1.45 8.64
CA PHE A 454 20.62 -0.24 9.44
C PHE A 454 19.86 -0.32 10.77
N ALA A 455 18.59 -0.71 10.74
CA ALA A 455 17.76 -0.85 11.93
C ALA A 455 18.40 -1.80 12.95
N LYS A 456 18.92 -2.94 12.50
CA LYS A 456 19.63 -3.90 13.36
C LYS A 456 20.92 -3.33 13.93
N LEU A 457 21.71 -2.62 13.11
CA LEU A 457 22.97 -2.04 13.54
C LEU A 457 22.77 -0.97 14.61
N HIS A 458 21.71 -0.17 14.49
CA HIS A 458 21.45 0.99 15.35
C HIS A 458 20.26 0.79 16.32
N HIS A 459 19.72 -0.42 16.45
CA HIS A 459 18.63 -0.77 17.37
C HIS A 459 17.36 0.08 17.24
N CYS A 460 17.07 0.64 16.05
CA CYS A 460 15.97 1.57 15.84
C CYS A 460 14.84 0.98 14.94
N THR A 461 13.73 1.71 14.88
CA THR A 461 12.67 1.52 13.90
C THR A 461 12.82 2.61 12.81
N ILE A 462 12.61 2.24 11.55
CA ILE A 462 12.69 3.18 10.42
C ILE A 462 11.38 3.12 9.64
N LEU A 463 10.76 4.28 9.43
CA LEU A 463 9.70 4.51 8.48
C LEU A 463 10.28 5.32 7.31
N CYS A 464 10.71 4.64 6.26
CA CYS A 464 11.21 5.30 5.06
C CYS A 464 10.03 5.76 4.20
N LYS A 465 9.89 7.08 4.07
CA LYS A 465 8.80 7.74 3.34
C LYS A 465 9.04 7.68 1.84
N ASP A 466 8.09 7.10 1.11
CA ASP A 466 8.05 7.08 -0.35
C ASP A 466 6.58 6.91 -0.79
N ALA A 467 6.34 6.86 -2.11
CA ALA A 467 5.02 6.52 -2.68
C ALA A 467 4.47 5.18 -2.11
N ARG A 468 5.35 4.30 -1.68
CA ARG A 468 5.08 3.08 -0.90
C ARG A 468 6.03 3.04 0.29
N SER A 469 5.66 3.73 1.35
CA SER A 469 6.48 3.81 2.56
C SER A 469 6.74 2.42 3.14
N THR A 470 7.97 2.20 3.60
CA THR A 470 8.40 0.92 4.17
C THR A 470 8.78 1.10 5.63
N VAL A 471 8.25 0.23 6.51
CA VAL A 471 8.61 0.22 7.93
C VAL A 471 9.36 -1.06 8.28
N VAL A 472 10.48 -0.90 8.95
CA VAL A 472 11.29 -1.98 9.52
C VAL A 472 11.65 -1.65 10.97
N SER A 473 11.94 -2.68 11.76
CA SER A 473 12.48 -2.52 13.12
C SER A 473 13.56 -3.57 13.39
N TYR A 474 14.45 -3.28 14.33
CA TYR A 474 15.52 -4.19 14.75
C TYR A 474 14.98 -5.46 15.42
N ASP A 475 13.85 -5.36 16.13
CA ASP A 475 13.19 -6.40 16.92
C ASP A 475 12.06 -7.12 16.17
N GLU A 476 11.71 -6.67 14.93
CA GLU A 476 10.63 -7.26 14.16
C GLU A 476 11.15 -7.89 12.86
N ARG A 477 10.74 -9.13 12.61
CA ARG A 477 11.12 -9.83 11.36
C ARG A 477 10.32 -9.38 10.16
N LYS A 478 9.08 -8.93 10.38
CA LYS A 478 8.19 -8.48 9.31
C LYS A 478 8.61 -7.10 8.81
N VAL A 479 8.27 -6.85 7.57
CA VAL A 479 8.35 -5.54 6.94
C VAL A 479 6.92 -5.07 6.66
N TYR A 480 6.57 -3.88 7.11
CA TYR A 480 5.32 -3.26 6.70
C TYR A 480 5.54 -2.44 5.43
N LEU A 481 4.69 -2.68 4.42
CA LEU A 481 4.64 -1.89 3.20
C LEU A 481 3.34 -1.09 3.19
N ASN A 482 3.42 0.24 3.24
CA ASN A 482 2.23 1.08 3.18
C ASN A 482 1.67 1.16 1.76
N THR A 483 0.43 0.74 1.61
CA THR A 483 -0.29 0.79 0.33
C THR A 483 -1.37 1.88 0.29
N SER A 484 -1.65 2.52 1.44
CA SER A 484 -2.57 3.66 1.52
C SER A 484 -1.92 4.96 1.04
N GLY A 485 -2.75 5.91 0.68
CA GLY A 485 -2.32 7.26 0.31
C GLY A 485 -2.34 7.55 -1.20
N THR A 486 -2.26 8.82 -1.51
CA THR A 486 -2.26 9.36 -2.86
C THR A 486 -1.16 10.42 -3.01
N ASN A 487 -0.97 10.94 -4.22
CA ASN A 487 -0.08 12.06 -4.50
C ASN A 487 -0.50 13.39 -3.81
N ALA A 488 -1.67 13.46 -3.18
CA ALA A 488 -2.07 14.57 -2.32
C ALA A 488 -1.09 14.79 -1.16
N LEU A 489 -0.41 13.72 -0.72
CA LEU A 489 0.61 13.77 0.33
C LEU A 489 1.95 14.35 -0.14
N SER A 490 2.14 14.60 -1.43
CA SER A 490 3.37 15.19 -2.00
C SER A 490 3.40 16.71 -1.82
N LYS A 491 3.21 17.18 -0.59
CA LYS A 491 3.20 18.59 -0.18
C LYS A 491 4.09 18.84 1.03
N ALA A 492 4.70 20.01 1.09
CA ALA A 492 5.45 20.43 2.26
C ALA A 492 4.55 20.43 3.52
N GLY A 493 5.08 19.98 4.64
CA GLY A 493 4.37 19.85 5.90
C GLY A 493 3.63 18.52 6.09
N SER A 494 3.42 17.72 5.04
CA SER A 494 2.80 16.39 5.15
C SER A 494 3.64 15.43 6.00
N GLY A 495 4.98 15.49 5.86
CA GLY A 495 5.91 14.72 6.70
C GLY A 495 5.85 15.11 8.18
N ASP A 496 5.70 16.42 8.46
CA ASP A 496 5.59 16.93 9.83
C ASP A 496 4.31 16.40 10.51
N VAL A 497 3.19 16.33 9.76
CA VAL A 497 1.94 15.70 10.21
C VAL A 497 2.19 14.23 10.55
N LEU A 498 2.82 13.46 9.66
CA LEU A 498 3.12 12.06 9.89
C LEU A 498 3.99 11.84 11.13
N ALA A 499 5.05 12.65 11.29
CA ALA A 499 5.94 12.55 12.45
C ALA A 499 5.20 12.82 13.77
N GLY A 500 4.30 13.81 13.79
CA GLY A 500 3.41 14.09 14.92
C GLY A 500 2.48 12.92 15.24
N MET A 501 1.86 12.32 14.22
CA MET A 501 0.98 11.14 14.36
C MET A 501 1.74 9.95 14.96
N VAL A 502 2.88 9.59 14.39
CA VAL A 502 3.72 8.48 14.88
C VAL A 502 4.12 8.69 16.34
N THR A 503 4.49 9.91 16.70
CA THR A 503 4.88 10.24 18.08
C THR A 503 3.70 10.09 19.06
N ALA A 504 2.50 10.51 18.65
CA ALA A 504 1.31 10.36 19.47
C ALA A 504 0.90 8.88 19.67
N LEU A 505 1.01 8.06 18.64
CA LEU A 505 0.73 6.62 18.73
C LEU A 505 1.75 5.91 19.64
N LEU A 506 3.03 6.26 19.54
CA LEU A 506 4.06 5.78 20.45
C LEU A 506 3.77 6.22 21.89
N ALA A 507 3.31 7.47 22.08
CA ALA A 507 2.99 8.02 23.40
C ALA A 507 1.76 7.39 24.06
N GLN A 508 0.87 6.81 23.28
CA GLN A 508 -0.27 6.02 23.72
C GLN A 508 0.08 4.55 24.00
N GLY A 509 1.37 4.18 23.96
CA GLY A 509 1.86 2.86 24.37
C GLY A 509 1.99 1.84 23.24
N MET A 510 1.82 2.22 21.97
CA MET A 510 2.11 1.32 20.87
C MET A 510 3.60 1.01 20.79
N ARG A 511 3.96 -0.22 20.37
CA ARG A 511 5.36 -0.55 20.05
C ARG A 511 5.85 0.32 18.88
N ALA A 512 7.13 0.61 18.83
CA ALA A 512 7.72 1.50 17.82
C ALA A 512 7.37 1.08 16.37
N PHE A 513 7.45 -0.22 16.07
CA PHE A 513 7.09 -0.75 14.77
C PHE A 513 5.61 -0.52 14.44
N ASP A 514 4.72 -0.84 15.39
CA ASP A 514 3.27 -0.72 15.19
C ASP A 514 2.84 0.75 15.07
N ALA A 515 3.43 1.65 15.88
CA ALA A 515 3.20 3.09 15.81
C ALA A 515 3.61 3.68 14.44
N ALA A 516 4.76 3.25 13.92
CA ALA A 516 5.25 3.68 12.61
C ALA A 516 4.36 3.15 11.47
N ALA A 517 3.96 1.87 11.53
CA ALA A 517 3.10 1.24 10.52
C ALA A 517 1.68 1.86 10.53
N ALA A 518 1.07 1.97 11.70
CA ALA A 518 -0.24 2.59 11.87
C ALA A 518 -0.23 4.07 11.46
N GLY A 519 0.80 4.82 11.87
CA GLY A 519 0.97 6.22 11.47
C GLY A 519 1.04 6.40 9.96
N ALA A 520 1.84 5.58 9.26
CA ALA A 520 1.93 5.62 7.81
C ALA A 520 0.59 5.29 7.13
N TYR A 521 -0.12 4.28 7.64
CA TYR A 521 -1.41 3.86 7.13
C TYR A 521 -2.49 4.93 7.30
N LEU A 522 -2.67 5.44 8.51
CA LEU A 522 -3.68 6.46 8.82
C LEU A 522 -3.39 7.79 8.10
N HIS A 523 -2.12 8.16 7.99
CA HIS A 523 -1.71 9.33 7.19
C HIS A 523 -2.08 9.16 5.71
N GLY A 524 -1.89 7.95 5.18
CA GLY A 524 -2.32 7.62 3.81
C GLY A 524 -3.83 7.74 3.63
N LEU A 525 -4.63 7.19 4.54
CA LEU A 525 -6.10 7.31 4.53
C LEU A 525 -6.54 8.76 4.64
N ALA A 526 -5.89 9.56 5.51
CA ALA A 526 -6.17 10.99 5.62
C ALA A 526 -5.91 11.72 4.29
N GLY A 527 -4.84 11.37 3.57
CA GLY A 527 -4.56 11.93 2.24
C GLY A 527 -5.62 11.60 1.20
N VAL A 528 -6.12 10.36 1.19
CA VAL A 528 -7.23 9.93 0.31
C VAL A 528 -8.51 10.71 0.63
N LYS A 529 -8.87 10.78 1.91
CA LYS A 529 -10.07 11.50 2.37
C LYS A 529 -9.98 12.99 2.04
N ALA A 530 -8.84 13.63 2.31
CA ALA A 530 -8.63 15.04 2.01
C ALA A 530 -8.74 15.32 0.50
N ALA A 531 -8.21 14.45 -0.35
CA ALA A 531 -8.34 14.57 -1.79
C ALA A 531 -9.79 14.46 -2.25
N GLY A 532 -10.56 13.52 -1.70
CA GLY A 532 -11.98 13.36 -1.98
C GLY A 532 -12.81 14.59 -1.58
N LEU A 533 -12.54 15.16 -0.40
CA LEU A 533 -13.23 16.37 0.07
C LEU A 533 -12.86 17.63 -0.74
N SER A 534 -11.62 17.71 -1.21
CA SER A 534 -11.13 18.85 -2.01
C SER A 534 -11.51 18.74 -3.50
N GLY A 535 -11.95 17.56 -3.94
CA GLY A 535 -12.25 17.27 -5.35
C GLY A 535 -11.01 17.14 -6.25
N ASP A 536 -9.81 17.50 -5.77
CA ASP A 536 -8.54 17.40 -6.50
C ASP A 536 -7.37 17.21 -5.53
N ALA A 537 -6.60 16.14 -5.72
CA ALA A 537 -5.41 15.86 -4.93
C ALA A 537 -4.36 17.00 -4.95
N ARG A 538 -4.32 17.78 -6.03
CA ARG A 538 -3.40 18.93 -6.17
C ARG A 538 -3.70 20.07 -5.23
N SER A 539 -4.94 20.23 -4.79
CA SER A 539 -5.37 21.34 -3.91
C SER A 539 -5.19 21.04 -2.42
N VAL A 540 -4.96 19.79 -2.05
CA VAL A 540 -4.76 19.36 -0.65
C VAL A 540 -3.53 20.01 -0.04
N MET A 541 -3.68 20.59 1.15
CA MET A 541 -2.61 21.14 1.96
C MET A 541 -2.40 20.31 3.22
N ALA A 542 -1.23 20.43 3.85
CA ALA A 542 -0.92 19.68 5.08
C ALA A 542 -1.93 19.95 6.22
N ARG A 543 -2.49 21.19 6.32
CA ARG A 543 -3.53 21.51 7.30
C ARG A 543 -4.86 20.78 7.05
N ASP A 544 -5.15 20.40 5.81
CA ASP A 544 -6.35 19.64 5.50
C ASP A 544 -6.28 18.23 6.06
N LEU A 545 -5.08 17.64 6.15
CA LEU A 545 -4.85 16.37 6.81
C LEU A 545 -5.25 16.46 8.30
N LEU A 546 -4.91 17.57 8.99
CA LEU A 546 -5.30 17.77 10.40
C LEU A 546 -6.82 17.80 10.59
N ARG A 547 -7.55 18.38 9.64
CA ARG A 547 -9.03 18.41 9.67
C ARG A 547 -9.62 17.04 9.48
N VAL A 548 -9.08 16.27 8.55
CA VAL A 548 -9.59 14.92 8.22
C VAL A 548 -9.35 13.92 9.34
N LEU A 549 -8.26 14.10 10.10
CA LEU A 549 -7.93 13.24 11.25
C LEU A 549 -9.01 13.29 12.35
N GLU A 550 -9.79 14.36 12.44
CA GLU A 550 -10.89 14.48 13.42
C GLU A 550 -11.96 13.40 13.30
N GLY A 551 -12.28 12.96 12.09
CA GLY A 551 -13.37 12.01 11.82
C GLY A 551 -12.90 10.72 11.13
N LEU A 552 -11.60 10.45 11.09
CA LEU A 552 -11.09 9.28 10.40
C LEU A 552 -11.62 7.95 10.99
N PRO A 553 -11.72 7.76 12.32
CA PRO A 553 -12.29 6.54 12.90
C PRO A 553 -13.79 6.37 12.64
N GLU A 554 -14.58 7.45 12.67
CA GLU A 554 -16.05 7.40 12.58
C GLU A 554 -16.56 6.92 11.22
N GLU A 555 -15.85 7.24 10.13
CA GLU A 555 -16.25 6.83 8.78
C GLU A 555 -16.19 5.33 8.56
N PHE A 556 -15.31 4.64 9.25
CA PHE A 556 -15.14 3.20 9.11
C PHE A 556 -16.07 2.44 10.05
N ALA A 557 -16.43 3.01 11.21
CA ALA A 557 -17.42 2.45 12.14
C ALA A 557 -18.85 2.49 11.56
N ALA A 558 -19.19 3.52 10.77
CA ALA A 558 -20.53 3.68 10.19
C ALA A 558 -20.85 2.68 9.05
N ARG A 559 -19.88 1.89 8.59
CA ARG A 559 -20.02 0.91 7.49
C ARG A 559 -19.98 -0.55 7.96
N SER A 560 -19.84 -0.80 9.24
CA SER A 560 -19.98 -2.11 9.89
C SER A 560 -21.36 -2.26 10.49
#